data_de00d02c36c8407254d19b16d99d88ff
#
_entry.id   de00d02c36c8407254d19b16d99d88ff
#
_cell.length_a   1.000
_cell.length_b   1.000
_cell.length_c   1.000
_cell.angle_alpha   90.00
_cell.angle_beta   90.00
_cell.angle_gamma   90.00
#
_symmetry.space_group_name_H-M   'P 1'
#
loop_
_entity.id
_entity.type
_entity.pdbx_description
1 polymer ?
#
loop_
_entity_poly.entity_id
_entity_poly.type
_entity_poly.pdbx_seq_one_letter_code
_entity_poly.pdbx_strand_id
1 'polypeptide(L)'
;MAEEIDTSPINCIPNKLGLTSATDLAREEERISKKKAKELFEQNLLGELEPGKFTTLRFIHRTLFGDIYDFAGQKRTVNLAKGSFRFAPVAYLDAALENIDRMPQSTFDEIIEKYVEMNVAHPFREGNGRSMRIWLDHILKNRLD
;
A
#
# COMPACT_ATOMS: atom_id res chain seq x y z
N MET A 1 25.46 4.00 9.93
CA MET A 1 25.11 3.34 8.68
C MET A 1 24.27 4.28 7.81
N ALA A 2 24.64 4.44 6.57
CA ALA A 2 23.90 5.33 5.69
C ALA A 2 22.52 4.73 5.39
N GLU A 3 21.49 5.54 5.47
CA GLU A 3 20.15 5.14 5.05
C GLU A 3 20.11 5.06 3.53
N GLU A 4 19.61 3.97 3.02
CA GLU A 4 19.36 3.85 1.59
C GLU A 4 17.96 4.42 1.31
N ILE A 5 17.92 5.49 0.55
CA ILE A 5 16.67 6.14 0.16
C ILE A 5 16.50 5.97 -1.33
N ASP A 6 15.36 5.42 -1.71
CA ASP A 6 15.04 5.29 -3.12
C ASP A 6 14.54 6.63 -3.64
N THR A 7 15.39 7.27 -4.41
CA THR A 7 15.08 8.56 -5.02
C THR A 7 15.13 8.47 -6.54
N SER A 8 15.13 7.26 -7.10
CA SER A 8 15.35 7.09 -8.54
C SER A 8 14.12 7.43 -9.37
N PRO A 9 13.97 8.68 -9.82
CA PRO A 9 12.87 9.06 -10.69
C PRO A 9 13.15 8.72 -12.15
N ILE A 10 14.38 8.41 -12.48
CA ILE A 10 14.82 8.25 -13.87
C ILE A 10 14.69 6.81 -14.32
N ASN A 11 14.96 5.89 -13.41
CA ASN A 11 14.93 4.48 -13.73
C ASN A 11 13.58 3.88 -13.42
N CYS A 12 13.09 3.12 -14.36
CA CYS A 12 11.87 2.36 -14.20
C CYS A 12 12.10 1.27 -13.15
N ILE A 13 11.18 1.13 -12.21
CA ILE A 13 11.23 0.07 -11.20
C ILE A 13 11.15 -1.28 -11.91
N PRO A 14 11.95 -2.29 -11.51
CA PRO A 14 11.83 -3.63 -12.08
C PRO A 14 10.40 -4.15 -11.99
N ASN A 15 9.91 -4.68 -13.10
CA ASN A 15 8.52 -5.11 -13.20
C ASN A 15 8.40 -6.35 -14.08
N LYS A 16 7.32 -7.08 -13.89
CA LYS A 16 7.06 -8.32 -14.64
C LYS A 16 6.63 -8.08 -16.08
N LEU A 17 6.32 -6.84 -16.43
CA LEU A 17 5.86 -6.49 -17.78
C LEU A 17 6.99 -6.25 -18.76
N GLY A 18 8.23 -6.23 -18.26
CA GLY A 18 9.39 -5.97 -19.10
C GLY A 18 9.48 -4.53 -19.58
N LEU A 19 8.80 -3.60 -18.92
CA LEU A 19 8.81 -2.20 -19.31
C LEU A 19 10.03 -1.49 -18.74
N THR A 20 10.62 -0.60 -19.54
CA THR A 20 11.80 0.19 -19.17
C THR A 20 11.50 1.68 -19.09
N SER A 21 10.35 2.11 -19.60
CA SER A 21 9.91 3.50 -19.54
C SER A 21 9.01 3.71 -18.32
N ALA A 22 9.37 4.67 -17.47
CA ALA A 22 8.56 5.00 -16.30
C ALA A 22 7.15 5.44 -16.70
N THR A 23 7.01 6.15 -17.81
CA THR A 23 5.70 6.58 -18.31
C THR A 23 4.84 5.40 -18.74
N ASP A 24 5.43 4.46 -19.46
CA ASP A 24 4.72 3.26 -19.90
C ASP A 24 4.31 2.40 -18.71
N LEU A 25 5.20 2.27 -17.73
CA LEU A 25 4.89 1.50 -16.52
C LEU A 25 3.75 2.13 -15.74
N ALA A 26 3.77 3.45 -15.57
CA ALA A 26 2.71 4.17 -14.86
C ALA A 26 1.36 3.96 -15.53
N ARG A 27 1.32 3.99 -16.85
CA ARG A 27 0.09 3.78 -17.64
C ARG A 27 -0.44 2.35 -17.44
N GLU A 28 0.41 1.36 -17.55
CA GLU A 28 0.01 -0.04 -17.41
C GLU A 28 -0.32 -0.38 -15.96
N GLU A 29 0.39 0.19 -15.01
CA GLU A 29 0.08 0.03 -13.59
C GLU A 29 -1.32 0.55 -13.28
N GLU A 30 -1.66 1.73 -13.80
CA GLU A 30 -2.99 2.29 -13.60
C GLU A 30 -4.07 1.39 -14.21
N ARG A 31 -3.86 0.95 -15.45
CA ARG A 31 -4.83 0.10 -16.16
C ARG A 31 -5.08 -1.21 -15.43
N ILE A 32 -3.99 -1.90 -15.08
CA ILE A 32 -4.08 -3.23 -14.47
C ILE A 32 -4.63 -3.14 -13.05
N SER A 33 -4.14 -2.19 -12.26
CA SER A 33 -4.60 -2.07 -10.88
C SER A 33 -6.06 -1.65 -10.77
N LYS A 34 -6.55 -0.83 -11.70
CA LYS A 34 -7.99 -0.49 -11.75
C LYS A 34 -8.84 -1.70 -12.06
N LYS A 35 -8.40 -2.53 -13.00
CA LYS A 35 -9.10 -3.76 -13.35
C LYS A 35 -9.15 -4.71 -12.14
N LYS A 36 -8.03 -4.85 -11.45
CA LYS A 36 -7.97 -5.71 -10.26
C LYS A 36 -8.80 -5.16 -9.10
N ALA A 37 -8.83 -3.84 -8.92
CA ALA A 37 -9.68 -3.21 -7.91
C ALA A 37 -11.15 -3.50 -8.18
N LYS A 38 -11.57 -3.42 -9.45
CA LYS A 38 -12.93 -3.75 -9.85
C LYS A 38 -13.27 -5.21 -9.50
N GLU A 39 -12.36 -6.13 -9.77
CA GLU A 39 -12.53 -7.53 -9.43
C GLU A 39 -12.66 -7.75 -7.92
N LEU A 40 -11.87 -7.00 -7.10
CA LEU A 40 -11.98 -7.06 -5.66
C LEU A 40 -13.41 -6.78 -5.17
N PHE A 41 -14.04 -5.75 -5.72
CA PHE A 41 -15.38 -5.36 -5.33
C PHE A 41 -16.45 -6.29 -5.92
N GLU A 42 -16.37 -6.60 -7.20
CA GLU A 42 -17.38 -7.42 -7.87
C GLU A 42 -17.42 -8.85 -7.33
N GLN A 43 -16.27 -9.41 -6.98
CA GLN A 43 -16.17 -10.77 -6.47
C GLN A 43 -16.16 -10.84 -4.95
N ASN A 44 -16.34 -9.70 -4.29
CA ASN A 44 -16.34 -9.60 -2.82
C ASN A 44 -15.15 -10.30 -2.16
N LEU A 45 -13.96 -10.08 -2.72
CA LEU A 45 -12.75 -10.75 -2.23
C LEU A 45 -12.32 -10.30 -0.83
N LEU A 46 -12.81 -9.14 -0.37
CA LEU A 46 -12.50 -8.61 0.96
C LEU A 46 -13.54 -9.02 2.03
N GLY A 47 -14.59 -9.74 1.65
CA GLY A 47 -15.75 -9.96 2.51
C GLY A 47 -15.45 -10.60 3.85
N GLU A 48 -14.48 -11.50 3.92
CA GLU A 48 -14.15 -12.22 5.16
C GLU A 48 -12.85 -11.73 5.81
N LEU A 49 -12.19 -10.74 5.23
CA LEU A 49 -10.94 -10.23 5.77
C LEU A 49 -11.20 -9.20 6.86
N GLU A 50 -10.35 -9.21 7.90
CA GLU A 50 -10.52 -8.31 9.02
C GLU A 50 -10.16 -6.88 8.63
N PRO A 51 -11.10 -5.90 8.81
CA PRO A 51 -10.80 -4.51 8.48
C PRO A 51 -9.72 -3.93 9.39
N GLY A 52 -8.83 -3.12 8.80
CA GLY A 52 -7.86 -2.36 9.57
C GLY A 52 -6.61 -3.11 9.97
N LYS A 53 -6.38 -4.29 9.42
CA LYS A 53 -5.15 -5.06 9.66
C LYS A 53 -4.19 -4.93 8.50
N PHE A 54 -2.90 -4.98 8.80
CA PHE A 54 -1.88 -4.96 7.77
C PHE A 54 -1.99 -6.18 6.85
N THR A 55 -2.37 -7.34 7.38
CA THR A 55 -2.56 -8.53 6.57
C THR A 55 -3.61 -8.32 5.48
N THR A 56 -4.65 -7.57 5.78
CA THR A 56 -5.68 -7.22 4.79
C THR A 56 -5.11 -6.25 3.75
N LEU A 57 -4.33 -5.26 4.19
CA LEU A 57 -3.67 -4.34 3.27
C LEU A 57 -2.70 -5.09 2.33
N ARG A 58 -1.96 -6.05 2.85
CA ARG A 58 -1.08 -6.89 2.03
C ARG A 58 -1.85 -7.64 0.95
N PHE A 59 -2.98 -8.20 1.31
CA PHE A 59 -3.83 -8.90 0.35
C PHE A 59 -4.30 -7.96 -0.75
N ILE A 60 -4.73 -6.76 -0.38
CA ILE A 60 -5.15 -5.74 -1.35
C ILE A 60 -3.99 -5.41 -2.30
N HIS A 61 -2.82 -5.12 -1.74
CA HIS A 61 -1.65 -4.75 -2.54
C HIS A 61 -1.25 -5.88 -3.49
N ARG A 62 -1.22 -7.11 -2.98
CA ARG A 62 -0.87 -8.27 -3.80
C ARG A 62 -1.87 -8.47 -4.95
N THR A 63 -3.14 -8.25 -4.68
CA THR A 63 -4.18 -8.38 -5.71
C THR A 63 -4.03 -7.33 -6.80
N LEU A 64 -3.79 -6.08 -6.41
CA LEU A 64 -3.67 -4.99 -7.38
C LEU A 64 -2.41 -5.08 -8.22
N PHE A 65 -1.30 -5.48 -7.62
CA PHE A 65 0.03 -5.32 -8.21
C PHE A 65 0.78 -6.63 -8.45
N GLY A 66 0.18 -7.76 -8.13
CA GLY A 66 0.85 -9.06 -8.25
C GLY A 66 1.26 -9.43 -9.66
N ASP A 67 0.54 -8.94 -10.68
CA ASP A 67 0.89 -9.17 -12.07
C ASP A 67 1.98 -8.21 -12.57
N ILE A 68 2.30 -7.19 -11.79
CA ILE A 68 3.21 -6.13 -12.20
C ILE A 68 4.54 -6.22 -11.48
N TYR A 69 4.54 -6.50 -10.17
CA TYR A 69 5.74 -6.45 -9.33
C TYR A 69 5.95 -7.74 -8.55
N ASP A 70 7.20 -8.19 -8.50
CA ASP A 70 7.58 -9.32 -7.65
C ASP A 70 7.39 -9.02 -6.17
N PHE A 71 7.52 -7.74 -5.78
CA PHE A 71 7.39 -7.34 -4.37
C PHE A 71 5.94 -7.13 -3.92
N ALA A 72 4.96 -7.37 -4.79
CA ALA A 72 3.56 -7.14 -4.43
C ALA A 72 3.19 -7.86 -3.13
N GLY A 73 2.60 -7.11 -2.19
CA GLY A 73 2.22 -7.64 -0.89
C GLY A 73 3.37 -7.81 0.10
N GLN A 74 4.59 -7.38 -0.26
CA GLN A 74 5.75 -7.52 0.62
C GLN A 74 6.19 -6.15 1.14
N LYS A 75 6.59 -6.09 2.40
CA LYS A 75 7.11 -4.87 2.99
C LYS A 75 8.38 -4.45 2.26
N ARG A 76 8.55 -3.14 2.08
CA ARG A 76 9.74 -2.61 1.43
C ARG A 76 11.00 -2.87 2.25
N THR A 77 12.13 -2.90 1.56
CA THR A 77 13.44 -3.09 2.15
C THR A 77 14.31 -1.85 2.04
N VAL A 78 13.77 -0.75 1.50
CA VAL A 78 14.49 0.52 1.32
C VAL A 78 13.72 1.65 1.99
N ASN A 79 14.46 2.70 2.39
CA ASN A 79 13.84 3.90 2.90
C ASN A 79 13.30 4.73 1.74
N LEU A 80 12.14 5.35 1.96
CA LEU A 80 11.47 6.16 0.94
C LEU A 80 11.25 7.58 1.44
N ALA A 81 11.28 8.52 0.50
CA ALA A 81 10.98 9.91 0.77
C ALA A 81 10.16 10.49 -0.39
N LYS A 82 9.34 11.49 -0.09
CA LYS A 82 8.62 12.26 -1.09
C LYS A 82 8.95 13.73 -0.85
N GLY A 83 9.76 14.29 -1.73
CA GLY A 83 10.32 15.63 -1.49
C GLY A 83 11.18 15.60 -0.23
N SER A 84 10.91 16.49 0.70
CA SER A 84 11.61 16.56 1.98
C SER A 84 10.99 15.65 3.06
N PHE A 85 9.82 15.07 2.78
CA PHE A 85 9.15 14.20 3.75
C PHE A 85 9.71 12.78 3.68
N ARG A 86 10.12 12.24 4.81
CA ARG A 86 10.61 10.87 4.93
C ARG A 86 9.55 10.00 5.57
N PHE A 87 9.26 8.88 4.95
CA PHE A 87 8.37 7.88 5.51
C PHE A 87 9.09 7.08 6.60
N ALA A 88 8.38 6.23 7.32
CA ALA A 88 8.95 5.46 8.41
C ALA A 88 10.23 4.73 7.96
N PRO A 89 11.34 4.83 8.73
CA PRO A 89 12.55 4.07 8.41
C PRO A 89 12.29 2.57 8.41
N VAL A 90 12.91 1.86 7.48
CA VAL A 90 12.74 0.40 7.36
C VAL A 90 13.01 -0.29 8.70
N ALA A 91 14.00 0.17 9.45
CA ALA A 91 14.35 -0.42 10.74
C ALA A 91 13.19 -0.41 11.75
N TYR A 92 12.25 0.52 11.61
CA TYR A 92 11.12 0.67 12.53
C TYR A 92 9.79 0.28 11.91
N LEU A 93 9.81 -0.16 10.65
CA LEU A 93 8.57 -0.42 9.91
C LEU A 93 7.72 -1.50 10.57
N ASP A 94 8.31 -2.60 10.99
CA ASP A 94 7.57 -3.68 11.64
C ASP A 94 6.89 -3.22 12.92
N ALA A 95 7.60 -2.45 13.75
CA ALA A 95 7.03 -1.92 14.98
C ALA A 95 5.89 -0.94 14.69
N ALA A 96 6.05 -0.11 13.66
CA ALA A 96 5.02 0.83 13.24
C ALA A 96 3.76 0.08 12.79
N LEU A 97 3.91 -0.96 11.99
CA LEU A 97 2.77 -1.73 11.49
C LEU A 97 2.04 -2.47 12.61
N GLU A 98 2.77 -3.04 13.57
CA GLU A 98 2.18 -3.67 14.74
C GLU A 98 1.37 -2.66 15.57
N ASN A 99 1.91 -1.46 15.75
CA ASN A 99 1.22 -0.41 16.46
C ASN A 99 -0.07 0.01 15.74
N ILE A 100 0.00 0.15 14.42
CA ILE A 100 -1.16 0.53 13.62
C ILE A 100 -2.25 -0.53 13.72
N ASP A 101 -1.88 -1.81 13.69
CA ASP A 101 -2.85 -2.90 13.84
C ASP A 101 -3.66 -2.79 15.13
N ARG A 102 -3.06 -2.23 16.19
CA ARG A 102 -3.71 -2.08 17.50
C ARG A 102 -4.47 -0.78 17.66
N MET A 103 -4.31 0.17 16.74
CA MET A 103 -5.00 1.46 16.83
C MET A 103 -6.51 1.28 16.75
N PRO A 104 -7.27 2.06 17.53
CA PRO A 104 -8.73 1.95 17.51
C PRO A 104 -9.32 2.39 16.19
N GLN A 105 -10.48 1.82 15.87
CA GLN A 105 -11.19 2.12 14.62
C GLN A 105 -12.71 2.07 14.83
N SER A 106 -13.16 2.59 15.98
CA SER A 106 -14.60 2.58 16.33
C SER A 106 -15.33 3.83 15.88
N THR A 107 -14.62 4.93 15.67
CA THR A 107 -15.21 6.19 15.23
C THR A 107 -14.55 6.62 13.91
N PHE A 108 -15.23 7.52 13.20
CA PHE A 108 -14.68 8.08 11.97
C PHE A 108 -13.29 8.71 12.20
N ASP A 109 -13.18 9.50 13.26
CA ASP A 109 -11.90 10.18 13.57
C ASP A 109 -10.78 9.17 13.86
N GLU A 110 -11.07 8.11 14.59
CA GLU A 110 -10.10 7.05 14.87
C GLU A 110 -9.66 6.35 13.58
N ILE A 111 -10.60 6.07 12.69
CA ILE A 111 -10.30 5.42 11.43
C ILE A 111 -9.40 6.31 10.57
N ILE A 112 -9.70 7.60 10.49
CA ILE A 112 -8.88 8.55 9.72
C ILE A 112 -7.49 8.67 10.34
N GLU A 113 -7.37 8.73 11.66
CA GLU A 113 -6.08 8.77 12.32
C GLU A 113 -5.24 7.53 12.01
N LYS A 114 -5.87 6.36 12.04
CA LYS A 114 -5.22 5.11 11.67
C LYS A 114 -4.75 5.12 10.22
N TYR A 115 -5.58 5.64 9.32
CA TYR A 115 -5.23 5.77 7.90
C TYR A 115 -4.03 6.70 7.71
N VAL A 116 -3.99 7.82 8.43
CA VAL A 116 -2.86 8.76 8.38
C VAL A 116 -1.57 8.07 8.82
N GLU A 117 -1.64 7.31 9.91
CA GLU A 117 -0.46 6.58 10.39
C GLU A 117 0.02 5.54 9.38
N MET A 118 -0.89 4.88 8.69
CA MET A 118 -0.50 3.93 7.64
C MET A 118 0.17 4.65 6.46
N ASN A 119 -0.27 5.87 6.14
CA ASN A 119 0.39 6.68 5.11
C ASN A 119 1.80 7.09 5.52
N VAL A 120 2.04 7.38 6.80
CA VAL A 120 3.37 7.68 7.32
C VAL A 120 4.25 6.43 7.28
N ALA A 121 3.70 5.28 7.62
CA ALA A 121 4.42 4.01 7.55
C ALA A 121 4.84 3.67 6.12
N HIS A 122 3.93 3.85 5.17
CA HIS A 122 4.21 3.66 3.74
C HIS A 122 4.89 2.32 3.47
N PRO A 123 4.20 1.20 3.73
CA PRO A 123 4.87 -0.10 3.86
C PRO A 123 5.40 -0.71 2.58
N PHE A 124 4.92 -0.29 1.41
CA PHE A 124 5.30 -0.90 0.15
C PHE A 124 6.21 0.01 -0.67
N ARG A 125 6.97 -0.59 -1.56
CA ARG A 125 7.88 0.12 -2.45
C ARG A 125 7.14 1.06 -3.40
N GLU A 126 5.97 0.64 -3.88
CA GLU A 126 5.13 1.35 -4.83
C GLU A 126 3.67 0.94 -4.60
N GLY A 127 2.73 1.76 -5.02
CA GLY A 127 1.31 1.41 -4.94
C GLY A 127 0.67 1.60 -3.57
N ASN A 128 1.33 2.30 -2.66
CA ASN A 128 0.81 2.52 -1.31
C ASN A 128 -0.52 3.27 -1.32
N GLY A 129 -0.60 4.38 -2.03
CA GLY A 129 -1.78 5.24 -2.02
C GLY A 129 -3.03 4.51 -2.49
N ARG A 130 -2.91 3.79 -3.59
CA ARG A 130 -4.04 3.08 -4.19
C ARG A 130 -4.53 1.96 -3.30
N SER A 131 -3.61 1.17 -2.75
CA SER A 131 -3.94 0.08 -1.83
C SER A 131 -4.57 0.59 -0.55
N MET A 132 -4.03 1.67 0.01
CA MET A 132 -4.50 2.22 1.27
C MET A 132 -5.88 2.87 1.16
N ARG A 133 -6.24 3.42 0.00
CA ARG A 133 -7.59 3.95 -0.20
C ARG A 133 -8.64 2.85 -0.17
N ILE A 134 -8.34 1.70 -0.75
CA ILE A 134 -9.23 0.54 -0.69
C ILE A 134 -9.33 0.02 0.75
N TRP A 135 -8.21 -0.02 1.46
CA TRP A 135 -8.14 -0.44 2.84
C TRP A 135 -8.99 0.47 3.74
N LEU A 136 -8.90 1.79 3.55
CA LEU A 136 -9.71 2.76 4.27
C LEU A 136 -11.20 2.55 4.00
N ASP A 137 -11.56 2.41 2.73
CA ASP A 137 -12.95 2.18 2.33
C ASP A 137 -13.52 0.92 2.99
N HIS A 138 -12.72 -0.14 3.03
CA HIS A 138 -13.10 -1.39 3.66
C HIS A 138 -13.37 -1.23 5.16
N ILE A 139 -12.51 -0.48 5.86
CA ILE A 139 -12.71 -0.18 7.28
C ILE A 139 -14.01 0.60 7.49
N LEU A 140 -14.20 1.67 6.71
CA LEU A 140 -15.37 2.52 6.85
C LEU A 140 -16.67 1.76 6.62
N LYS A 141 -16.72 0.92 5.60
CA LYS A 141 -17.91 0.14 5.29
C LYS A 141 -18.25 -0.89 6.37
N ASN A 142 -17.23 -1.45 7.00
CA ASN A 142 -17.44 -2.51 7.99
C ASN A 142 -17.64 -2.01 9.41
N ARG A 143 -17.20 -0.78 9.72
CA ARG A 143 -17.25 -0.28 11.09
C ARG A 143 -18.32 0.79 11.31
N LEU A 144 -18.74 1.50 10.26
CA LEU A 144 -19.65 2.62 10.40
C LEU A 144 -21.01 2.40 9.72
N ASP A 145 -21.19 1.32 9.01
CA ASP A 145 -22.47 0.98 8.39
C ASP A 145 -23.41 0.34 9.39
#